data_ddd3d185ed636950e32a4e2fced86354
#
_entry.id   ddd3d185ed636950e32a4e2fced86354
#
_cell.length_a   1.000
_cell.length_b   1.000
_cell.length_c   1.000
_cell.angle_alpha   90.00
_cell.angle_beta   90.00
_cell.angle_gamma   90.00
#
_symmetry.space_group_name_H-M   'P 1'
#
loop_
_entity.id
_entity.type
_entity.pdbx_description
1 polymer ?
#
loop_
_entity_poly.entity_id
_entity_poly.type
_entity_poly.pdbx_seq_one_letter_code
_entity_poly.pdbx_strand_id
1 'polypeptide(L)'
;MYLGASSEASRHMPQDAKTGTVLLVEPDAAAVASLSQVLTKNGLLVSRAASGAEAIEVLEKEPARVVVSELTLPDTMGVDLLRALERLWPGLPVIMMAANASAADAMAALRAGASDFVQKPLDPEELMFALNKALTVVERRAEQPPPPSSHERAGIIGDSPTMRQVYATLERAAQGTATVLVRGESGTGKELAARAIHDASPRASGPFVKIDCTSLPEHLLESELFGYEKGAFTGAVARKPGRAELADKGTLFLDEIGELSLPLQAKLLRLLQDRQIERLGGTKTIPVDVRVVAATHRDLESMVERQQFRLDLFYRLNVVPLWLPPLRARREDIDVLVEHFCKLLGRANGKPNIGIDRDAVKALRQQRWPGNVRQLQNFVERLVVLSNGPIIKEEDVRAELSRQVRFATQPGTALRLSPTGMASPGAPPARDSEPAPPSDPTSVDEKPPVMPTEAQPVVPLDMELRAAEKKALERALTVAKHNRSLAARLLGVSRSTLYAKLEEHGLL
;
A
#
# COMPACT_ATOMS: atom_id res chain seq x y z
N MET A 1 36.90 -19.50 23.68
CA MET A 1 36.69 -20.96 23.45
C MET A 1 35.36 -21.11 22.73
N TYR A 2 35.42 -21.71 21.61
CA TYR A 2 34.42 -22.01 20.60
C TYR A 2 32.98 -22.18 21.07
N LEU A 3 32.05 -21.41 20.51
CA LEU A 3 30.66 -21.80 20.32
C LEU A 3 30.36 -21.78 18.82
N GLY A 4 30.13 -23.01 18.33
CA GLY A 4 29.92 -23.30 16.92
C GLY A 4 28.61 -22.72 16.38
N ALA A 5 28.69 -22.20 15.17
CA ALA A 5 27.57 -21.85 14.33
C ALA A 5 26.81 -23.13 13.95
N SER A 6 25.61 -23.31 14.48
CA SER A 6 24.66 -24.31 14.03
C SER A 6 23.74 -23.66 13.00
N SER A 7 23.72 -24.23 11.82
CA SER A 7 22.93 -23.83 10.63
C SER A 7 21.45 -23.63 10.96
N GLU A 8 20.93 -22.44 10.61
CA GLU A 8 19.50 -22.16 10.52
C GLU A 8 18.87 -22.95 9.36
N ALA A 9 18.58 -24.22 9.63
CA ALA A 9 17.69 -25.01 8.77
C ALA A 9 16.25 -24.72 9.20
N SER A 10 15.45 -24.11 8.34
CA SER A 10 13.99 -24.01 8.49
C SER A 10 13.44 -25.41 8.82
N ARG A 11 12.90 -25.58 10.02
CA ARG A 11 12.33 -26.84 10.47
C ARG A 11 11.04 -27.10 9.71
N HIS A 12 11.04 -28.12 8.86
CA HIS A 12 9.88 -28.53 8.07
C HIS A 12 8.87 -29.26 8.97
N MET A 13 7.58 -28.91 8.91
CA MET A 13 6.54 -29.63 9.65
C MET A 13 6.35 -31.05 9.09
N PRO A 14 6.23 -32.08 9.93
CA PRO A 14 5.94 -33.45 9.47
C PRO A 14 4.54 -33.54 8.87
N GLN A 15 4.41 -34.23 7.73
CA GLN A 15 3.16 -34.39 6.98
C GLN A 15 2.18 -35.44 7.54
N ASP A 16 2.52 -36.14 8.64
CA ASP A 16 1.80 -37.35 9.08
C ASP A 16 0.79 -37.19 10.23
N ALA A 17 0.49 -35.95 10.66
CA ALA A 17 -0.50 -35.72 11.72
C ALA A 17 -1.94 -35.79 11.19
N LYS A 18 -2.54 -37.00 11.12
CA LYS A 18 -3.92 -37.25 10.70
C LYS A 18 -5.00 -36.77 11.66
N THR A 19 -4.67 -36.24 12.84
CA THR A 19 -5.59 -35.68 13.83
C THR A 19 -5.16 -34.27 14.18
N GLY A 20 -6.06 -33.29 14.12
CA GLY A 20 -5.73 -31.88 14.34
C GLY A 20 -5.27 -31.63 15.78
N THR A 21 -3.96 -31.48 16.00
CA THR A 21 -3.39 -31.11 17.32
C THR A 21 -3.44 -29.59 17.46
N VAL A 22 -4.04 -29.09 18.55
CA VAL A 22 -4.11 -27.69 18.94
C VAL A 22 -3.24 -27.48 20.17
N LEU A 23 -2.31 -26.52 20.13
CA LEU A 23 -1.61 -26.08 21.32
C LEU A 23 -2.39 -24.95 21.98
N LEU A 24 -2.82 -25.17 23.23
CA LEU A 24 -3.50 -24.18 24.06
C LEU A 24 -2.49 -23.54 25.03
N VAL A 25 -2.24 -22.24 24.88
CA VAL A 25 -1.32 -21.47 25.72
C VAL A 25 -2.16 -20.58 26.65
N GLU A 26 -2.36 -21.05 27.88
CA GLU A 26 -3.27 -20.42 28.85
C GLU A 26 -2.75 -20.69 30.27
N PRO A 27 -2.48 -19.66 31.08
CA PRO A 27 -1.97 -19.83 32.43
C PRO A 27 -3.08 -20.25 33.43
N ASP A 28 -4.37 -19.96 33.17
CA ASP A 28 -5.46 -20.36 34.06
C ASP A 28 -5.89 -21.79 33.85
N ALA A 29 -5.65 -22.62 34.86
CA ALA A 29 -5.97 -24.06 34.85
C ALA A 29 -7.48 -24.34 34.67
N ALA A 30 -8.36 -23.48 35.17
CA ALA A 30 -9.81 -23.62 35.01
C ALA A 30 -10.24 -23.34 33.56
N ALA A 31 -9.68 -22.31 32.94
CA ALA A 31 -9.88 -22.00 31.53
C ALA A 31 -9.33 -23.13 30.63
N VAL A 32 -8.13 -23.64 30.94
CA VAL A 32 -7.53 -24.78 30.24
C VAL A 32 -8.44 -26.00 30.28
N ALA A 33 -8.99 -26.34 31.44
CA ALA A 33 -9.88 -27.52 31.58
C ALA A 33 -11.16 -27.36 30.73
N SER A 34 -11.80 -26.20 30.81
CA SER A 34 -13.03 -25.90 30.05
C SER A 34 -12.79 -25.94 28.54
N LEU A 35 -11.75 -25.24 28.06
CA LEU A 35 -11.40 -25.17 26.64
C LEU A 35 -10.98 -26.54 26.09
N SER A 36 -10.16 -27.28 26.85
CA SER A 36 -9.74 -28.63 26.44
C SER A 36 -10.94 -29.55 26.28
N GLN A 37 -11.95 -29.43 27.15
CA GLN A 37 -13.16 -30.25 27.04
C GLN A 37 -13.94 -29.93 25.77
N VAL A 38 -14.08 -28.64 25.40
CA VAL A 38 -14.74 -28.20 24.17
C VAL A 38 -13.99 -28.73 22.95
N LEU A 39 -12.68 -28.56 22.90
CA LEU A 39 -11.83 -28.97 21.78
C LEU A 39 -11.82 -30.49 21.59
N THR A 40 -11.70 -31.25 22.68
CA THR A 40 -11.70 -32.71 22.64
C THR A 40 -13.07 -33.28 22.24
N LYS A 41 -14.18 -32.68 22.67
CA LYS A 41 -15.51 -33.05 22.20
C LYS A 41 -15.67 -32.90 20.68
N ASN A 42 -14.96 -31.95 20.08
CA ASN A 42 -14.96 -31.73 18.64
C ASN A 42 -13.86 -32.52 17.91
N GLY A 43 -13.26 -33.53 18.54
CA GLY A 43 -12.29 -34.45 17.92
C GLY A 43 -10.89 -33.89 17.75
N LEU A 44 -10.53 -32.80 18.45
CA LEU A 44 -9.19 -32.19 18.40
C LEU A 44 -8.34 -32.71 19.54
N LEU A 45 -7.07 -32.99 19.25
CA LEU A 45 -6.05 -33.29 20.30
C LEU A 45 -5.52 -31.97 20.85
N VAL A 46 -5.33 -31.89 22.17
CA VAL A 46 -4.93 -30.65 22.84
C VAL A 46 -3.65 -30.87 23.61
N SER A 47 -2.58 -30.19 23.17
CA SER A 47 -1.35 -29.97 23.96
C SER A 47 -1.52 -28.65 24.74
N ARG A 48 -0.81 -28.51 25.87
CA ARG A 48 -1.00 -27.39 26.81
C ARG A 48 0.34 -26.76 27.15
N ALA A 49 0.30 -25.44 27.36
CA ALA A 49 1.41 -24.67 27.90
C ALA A 49 0.83 -23.52 28.77
N ALA A 50 1.49 -23.20 29.88
CA ALA A 50 1.09 -22.13 30.79
C ALA A 50 1.88 -20.83 30.55
N SER A 51 2.89 -20.86 29.69
CA SER A 51 3.74 -19.70 29.38
C SER A 51 4.22 -19.73 27.93
N GLY A 52 4.77 -18.60 27.45
CA GLY A 52 5.35 -18.50 26.11
C GLY A 52 6.59 -19.39 25.93
N ALA A 53 7.45 -19.50 26.94
CA ALA A 53 8.61 -20.36 26.90
C ALA A 53 8.21 -21.83 26.81
N GLU A 54 7.25 -22.26 27.62
CA GLU A 54 6.73 -23.65 27.62
C GLU A 54 6.06 -23.97 26.28
N ALA A 55 5.34 -22.99 25.66
CA ALA A 55 4.72 -23.16 24.36
C ALA A 55 5.76 -23.51 23.27
N ILE A 56 6.92 -22.87 23.29
CA ILE A 56 8.03 -23.15 22.37
C ILE A 56 8.57 -24.54 22.59
N GLU A 57 8.81 -24.94 23.86
CA GLU A 57 9.31 -26.26 24.21
C GLU A 57 8.34 -27.40 23.82
N VAL A 58 7.02 -27.18 24.02
CA VAL A 58 5.99 -28.12 23.59
C VAL A 58 5.99 -28.28 22.08
N LEU A 59 6.02 -27.18 21.32
CA LEU A 59 6.05 -27.25 19.87
C LEU A 59 7.30 -27.88 19.26
N GLU A 60 8.43 -27.84 19.98
CA GLU A 60 9.65 -28.57 19.60
C GLU A 60 9.51 -30.09 19.73
N LYS A 61 8.75 -30.56 20.73
CA LYS A 61 8.52 -31.97 21.02
C LYS A 61 7.30 -32.53 20.28
N GLU A 62 6.24 -31.77 20.26
CA GLU A 62 4.94 -32.16 19.70
C GLU A 62 4.42 -31.08 18.73
N PRO A 63 4.56 -31.28 17.42
CA PRO A 63 4.09 -30.30 16.44
C PRO A 63 2.58 -30.10 16.51
N ALA A 64 2.12 -28.84 16.68
CA ALA A 64 0.71 -28.48 16.61
C ALA A 64 0.38 -27.90 15.24
N ARG A 65 -0.89 -28.02 14.82
CA ARG A 65 -1.41 -27.44 13.56
C ARG A 65 -1.93 -26.03 13.74
N VAL A 66 -2.35 -25.69 14.95
CA VAL A 66 -2.87 -24.35 15.33
C VAL A 66 -2.46 -24.08 16.77
N VAL A 67 -2.12 -22.84 17.07
CA VAL A 67 -1.90 -22.35 18.43
C VAL A 67 -3.06 -21.45 18.83
N VAL A 68 -3.61 -21.63 20.03
CA VAL A 68 -4.58 -20.74 20.65
C VAL A 68 -3.96 -20.17 21.90
N SER A 69 -3.66 -18.89 21.94
CA SER A 69 -2.86 -18.24 22.98
C SER A 69 -3.58 -17.09 23.66
N GLU A 70 -3.47 -17.01 24.99
CA GLU A 70 -3.83 -15.82 25.75
C GLU A 70 -2.93 -14.64 25.34
N LEU A 71 -3.51 -13.44 25.35
CA LEU A 71 -2.80 -12.20 25.02
C LEU A 71 -1.78 -11.79 26.08
N THR A 72 -2.07 -12.08 27.35
CA THR A 72 -1.21 -11.74 28.49
C THR A 72 -0.72 -13.02 29.14
N LEU A 73 0.54 -13.36 28.92
CA LEU A 73 1.21 -14.52 29.53
C LEU A 73 2.09 -14.12 30.70
N PRO A 74 2.42 -15.06 31.62
CA PRO A 74 3.23 -14.73 32.81
C PRO A 74 4.64 -14.25 32.49
N ASP A 75 5.22 -14.71 31.38
CA ASP A 75 6.61 -14.49 30.99
C ASP A 75 6.75 -13.54 29.78
N THR A 76 5.70 -13.33 28.98
CA THR A 76 5.75 -12.54 27.75
C THR A 76 4.36 -12.04 27.35
N MET A 77 4.32 -11.07 26.46
CA MET A 77 3.06 -10.72 25.77
C MET A 77 2.79 -11.73 24.65
N GLY A 78 1.54 -12.13 24.48
CA GLY A 78 1.13 -13.07 23.41
C GLY A 78 1.50 -12.59 22.01
N VAL A 79 1.55 -11.28 21.79
CA VAL A 79 2.02 -10.70 20.51
C VAL A 79 3.51 -10.95 20.28
N ASP A 80 4.33 -10.98 21.32
CA ASP A 80 5.77 -11.27 21.20
C ASP A 80 5.98 -12.77 21.00
N LEU A 81 5.20 -13.63 21.68
CA LEU A 81 5.14 -15.06 21.40
C LEU A 81 4.74 -15.31 19.93
N LEU A 82 3.71 -14.65 19.43
CA LEU A 82 3.27 -14.75 18.02
C LEU A 82 4.41 -14.45 17.05
N ARG A 83 5.17 -13.37 17.29
CA ARG A 83 6.34 -13.02 16.46
C ARG A 83 7.47 -14.05 16.54
N ALA A 84 7.65 -14.67 17.71
CA ALA A 84 8.62 -15.75 17.88
C ALA A 84 8.18 -17.00 17.11
N LEU A 85 6.90 -17.36 17.21
CA LEU A 85 6.33 -18.51 16.50
C LEU A 85 6.40 -18.34 14.98
N GLU A 86 6.10 -17.15 14.44
CA GLU A 86 6.21 -16.88 13.00
C GLU A 86 7.66 -17.01 12.50
N ARG A 87 8.65 -16.68 13.31
CA ARG A 87 10.08 -16.88 12.97
C ARG A 87 10.52 -18.35 13.02
N LEU A 88 10.07 -19.09 14.05
CA LEU A 88 10.50 -20.47 14.27
C LEU A 88 9.71 -21.47 13.42
N TRP A 89 8.41 -21.25 13.26
CA TRP A 89 7.47 -22.07 12.46
C TRP A 89 6.67 -21.21 11.50
N PRO A 90 7.25 -20.75 10.37
CA PRO A 90 6.57 -19.88 9.42
C PRO A 90 5.26 -20.49 8.90
N GLY A 91 4.17 -19.77 9.10
CA GLY A 91 2.85 -20.17 8.65
C GLY A 91 2.08 -21.10 9.59
N LEU A 92 2.54 -21.29 10.85
CA LEU A 92 1.75 -21.88 11.92
C LEU A 92 0.67 -20.86 12.33
N PRO A 93 -0.64 -21.14 12.15
CA PRO A 93 -1.67 -20.22 12.53
C PRO A 93 -1.77 -20.06 14.03
N VAL A 94 -1.90 -18.82 14.49
CA VAL A 94 -2.08 -18.47 15.90
C VAL A 94 -3.38 -17.69 16.05
N ILE A 95 -4.27 -18.16 16.92
CA ILE A 95 -5.49 -17.47 17.35
C ILE A 95 -5.21 -16.86 18.71
N MET A 96 -5.46 -15.57 18.87
CA MET A 96 -5.27 -14.87 20.12
C MET A 96 -6.56 -14.82 20.93
N MET A 97 -6.45 -14.92 22.26
CA MET A 97 -7.58 -14.79 23.19
C MET A 97 -7.29 -13.69 24.21
N ALA A 98 -8.32 -13.00 24.68
CA ALA A 98 -8.19 -12.12 25.85
C ALA A 98 -9.55 -11.87 26.55
N ALA A 99 -9.50 -11.63 27.88
CA ALA A 99 -10.69 -11.36 28.68
C ALA A 99 -11.20 -9.91 28.53
N ASN A 100 -10.30 -8.93 28.54
CA ASN A 100 -10.61 -7.50 28.53
C ASN A 100 -9.82 -6.80 27.41
N ALA A 101 -9.98 -7.26 26.16
CA ALA A 101 -9.29 -6.65 25.05
C ALA A 101 -10.04 -5.43 24.51
N SER A 102 -9.32 -4.35 24.29
CA SER A 102 -9.80 -3.24 23.51
C SER A 102 -9.75 -3.57 21.99
N ALA A 103 -10.49 -2.83 21.19
CA ALA A 103 -10.39 -2.93 19.72
C ALA A 103 -8.93 -2.70 19.24
N ALA A 104 -8.16 -1.90 19.96
CA ALA A 104 -6.74 -1.66 19.67
C ALA A 104 -5.87 -2.90 19.89
N ASP A 105 -6.14 -3.69 20.93
CA ASP A 105 -5.39 -4.93 21.23
C ASP A 105 -5.67 -6.01 20.19
N ALA A 106 -6.93 -6.19 19.81
CA ALA A 106 -7.31 -7.11 18.74
C ALA A 106 -6.64 -6.73 17.42
N MET A 107 -6.63 -5.44 17.08
CA MET A 107 -5.96 -4.92 15.89
C MET A 107 -4.44 -5.10 15.95
N ALA A 108 -3.84 -4.94 17.13
CA ALA A 108 -2.40 -5.16 17.31
C ALA A 108 -2.02 -6.63 17.10
N ALA A 109 -2.84 -7.57 17.60
CA ALA A 109 -2.64 -9.01 17.40
C ALA A 109 -2.76 -9.39 15.91
N LEU A 110 -3.79 -8.90 15.22
CA LEU A 110 -3.99 -9.16 13.78
C LEU A 110 -2.85 -8.57 12.92
N ARG A 111 -2.34 -7.37 13.25
CA ARG A 111 -1.17 -6.77 12.59
C ARG A 111 0.11 -7.56 12.81
N ALA A 112 0.24 -8.16 13.98
CA ALA A 112 1.40 -8.99 14.31
C ALA A 112 1.37 -10.36 13.60
N GLY A 113 0.27 -10.69 12.89
CA GLY A 113 0.13 -11.91 12.11
C GLY A 113 -0.79 -12.96 12.74
N ALA A 114 -1.57 -12.62 13.78
CA ALA A 114 -2.58 -13.53 14.31
C ALA A 114 -3.60 -13.89 13.21
N SER A 115 -3.97 -15.17 13.13
CA SER A 115 -4.95 -15.68 12.18
C SER A 115 -6.37 -15.26 12.52
N ASP A 116 -6.65 -15.10 13.81
CA ASP A 116 -7.90 -14.61 14.35
C ASP A 116 -7.72 -14.11 15.79
N PHE A 117 -8.76 -13.43 16.32
CA PHE A 117 -8.81 -12.95 17.69
C PHE A 117 -10.20 -13.24 18.29
N VAL A 118 -10.25 -13.87 19.47
CA VAL A 118 -11.48 -14.25 20.15
C VAL A 118 -11.52 -13.65 21.56
N GLN A 119 -12.62 -13.01 21.91
CA GLN A 119 -12.78 -12.36 23.22
C GLN A 119 -13.40 -13.32 24.25
N LYS A 120 -12.88 -13.32 25.47
CA LYS A 120 -13.50 -14.04 26.60
C LYS A 120 -14.68 -13.23 27.20
N PRO A 121 -15.77 -13.85 27.63
CA PRO A 121 -16.02 -15.28 27.74
C PRO A 121 -16.15 -15.93 26.36
N LEU A 122 -15.42 -17.04 26.15
CA LEU A 122 -15.33 -17.70 24.85
C LEU A 122 -16.66 -18.40 24.52
N ASP A 123 -17.27 -17.99 23.41
CA ASP A 123 -18.33 -18.77 22.78
C ASP A 123 -17.73 -20.00 22.11
N PRO A 124 -18.14 -21.23 22.46
CA PRO A 124 -17.65 -22.43 21.81
C PRO A 124 -17.81 -22.46 20.30
N GLU A 125 -18.87 -21.86 19.76
CA GLU A 125 -19.13 -21.82 18.32
C GLU A 125 -18.16 -20.86 17.62
N GLU A 126 -17.90 -19.69 18.22
CA GLU A 126 -16.95 -18.71 17.71
C GLU A 126 -15.51 -19.27 17.69
N LEU A 127 -15.08 -19.91 18.79
CA LEU A 127 -13.77 -20.54 18.86
C LEU A 127 -13.60 -21.65 17.81
N MET A 128 -14.61 -22.50 17.67
CA MET A 128 -14.60 -23.58 16.67
C MET A 128 -14.62 -23.04 15.24
N PHE A 129 -15.32 -21.94 14.98
CA PHE A 129 -15.28 -21.28 13.68
C PHE A 129 -13.88 -20.75 13.36
N ALA A 130 -13.23 -20.05 14.28
CA ALA A 130 -11.85 -19.55 14.13
C ALA A 130 -10.85 -20.70 13.92
N LEU A 131 -10.97 -21.79 14.68
CA LEU A 131 -10.16 -22.98 14.55
C LEU A 131 -10.34 -23.69 13.21
N ASN A 132 -11.58 -23.93 12.79
CA ASN A 132 -11.87 -24.58 11.52
C ASN A 132 -11.35 -23.75 10.34
N LYS A 133 -11.49 -22.43 10.41
CA LYS A 133 -10.92 -21.50 9.43
C LYS A 133 -9.38 -21.65 9.37
N ALA A 134 -8.70 -21.66 10.53
CA ALA A 134 -7.26 -21.81 10.62
C ALA A 134 -6.79 -23.20 10.12
N LEU A 135 -7.43 -24.27 10.51
CA LEU A 135 -7.11 -25.64 10.09
C LEU A 135 -7.35 -25.84 8.58
N THR A 136 -8.44 -25.30 8.03
CA THR A 136 -8.72 -25.37 6.58
C THR A 136 -7.58 -24.70 5.77
N VAL A 137 -7.00 -23.61 6.28
CA VAL A 137 -5.86 -22.94 5.63
C VAL A 137 -4.63 -23.85 5.63
N VAL A 138 -4.37 -24.58 6.74
CA VAL A 138 -3.25 -25.54 6.85
C VAL A 138 -3.45 -26.73 5.92
N GLU A 139 -4.64 -27.31 5.86
CA GLU A 139 -4.96 -28.48 5.03
C GLU A 139 -4.79 -28.19 3.55
N ARG A 140 -5.35 -27.07 3.08
CA ARG A 140 -5.21 -26.64 1.68
C ARG A 140 -3.76 -26.35 1.30
N ARG A 141 -2.91 -25.96 2.25
CA ARG A 141 -1.49 -25.72 2.01
C ARG A 141 -0.70 -27.03 1.85
N ALA A 142 -1.14 -28.10 2.53
CA ALA A 142 -0.52 -29.41 2.46
C ALA A 142 -0.90 -30.22 1.20
N GLU A 143 -2.08 -29.97 0.63
CA GLU A 143 -2.62 -30.73 -0.51
C GLU A 143 -2.21 -30.22 -1.89
N GLN A 144 -1.60 -29.04 -1.99
CA GLN A 144 -1.21 -28.49 -3.29
C GLN A 144 0.27 -28.73 -3.58
N PRO A 145 0.60 -29.47 -4.67
CA PRO A 145 1.95 -29.45 -5.20
C PRO A 145 2.33 -28.02 -5.62
N PRO A 146 3.60 -27.59 -5.43
CA PRO A 146 4.00 -26.27 -5.87
C PRO A 146 3.66 -26.10 -7.34
N PRO A 147 2.94 -25.02 -7.73
CA PRO A 147 2.57 -24.82 -9.11
C PRO A 147 3.82 -24.72 -9.99
N PRO A 148 3.75 -25.20 -11.25
CA PRO A 148 4.89 -25.18 -12.14
C PRO A 148 5.44 -23.76 -12.26
N SER A 149 6.76 -23.64 -12.18
CA SER A 149 7.50 -22.40 -12.31
C SER A 149 7.30 -21.81 -13.72
N SER A 150 6.42 -20.86 -13.83
CA SER A 150 6.37 -19.97 -14.98
C SER A 150 6.82 -18.59 -14.51
N HIS A 151 7.86 -18.05 -15.14
CA HIS A 151 8.38 -16.73 -14.81
C HIS A 151 7.36 -15.61 -15.00
N GLU A 152 6.26 -15.92 -15.71
CA GLU A 152 5.18 -14.98 -15.98
C GLU A 152 3.81 -15.67 -15.77
N ARG A 153 3.03 -15.16 -14.79
CA ARG A 153 1.68 -15.62 -14.51
C ARG A 153 0.73 -14.44 -14.54
N ALA A 154 -0.23 -14.51 -15.44
CA ALA A 154 -1.26 -13.45 -15.56
C ALA A 154 -0.66 -12.03 -15.65
N GLY A 155 0.47 -11.86 -16.36
CA GLY A 155 1.17 -10.58 -16.50
C GLY A 155 2.03 -10.16 -15.30
N ILE A 156 2.11 -10.97 -14.25
CA ILE A 156 2.98 -10.72 -13.09
C ILE A 156 4.24 -11.56 -13.23
N ILE A 157 5.40 -10.91 -13.18
CA ILE A 157 6.71 -11.54 -13.37
C ILE A 157 7.40 -11.74 -12.03
N GLY A 158 7.97 -12.91 -11.82
CA GLY A 158 8.74 -13.31 -10.65
C GLY A 158 8.52 -14.77 -10.28
N ASP A 159 9.54 -15.39 -9.70
CA ASP A 159 9.51 -16.80 -9.30
C ASP A 159 10.12 -17.02 -7.89
N SER A 160 10.39 -15.94 -7.18
CA SER A 160 10.87 -16.00 -5.81
C SER A 160 9.89 -16.75 -4.89
N PRO A 161 10.37 -17.37 -3.79
CA PRO A 161 9.50 -18.08 -2.85
C PRO A 161 8.35 -17.23 -2.33
N THR A 162 8.59 -15.94 -2.10
CA THR A 162 7.57 -14.97 -1.68
C THR A 162 6.51 -14.75 -2.76
N MET A 163 6.90 -14.67 -4.05
CA MET A 163 5.95 -14.52 -5.13
C MET A 163 5.14 -15.79 -5.39
N ARG A 164 5.70 -16.98 -5.19
CA ARG A 164 4.94 -18.23 -5.26
C ARG A 164 3.81 -18.27 -4.24
N GLN A 165 4.02 -17.76 -3.01
CA GLN A 165 2.95 -17.63 -2.01
C GLN A 165 1.87 -16.65 -2.45
N VAL A 166 2.26 -15.53 -3.08
CA VAL A 166 1.33 -14.55 -3.66
C VAL A 166 0.47 -15.22 -4.73
N TYR A 167 1.07 -15.96 -5.66
CA TYR A 167 0.32 -16.67 -6.71
C TYR A 167 -0.66 -17.70 -6.15
N ALA A 168 -0.24 -18.50 -5.18
CA ALA A 168 -1.11 -19.48 -4.54
C ALA A 168 -2.31 -18.82 -3.83
N THR A 169 -2.12 -17.65 -3.24
CA THR A 169 -3.21 -16.86 -2.63
C THR A 169 -4.12 -16.24 -3.69
N LEU A 170 -3.52 -15.70 -4.76
CA LEU A 170 -4.23 -15.10 -5.89
C LEU A 170 -5.15 -16.12 -6.59
N GLU A 171 -4.63 -17.31 -6.91
CA GLU A 171 -5.39 -18.38 -7.55
C GLU A 171 -6.59 -18.82 -6.71
N ARG A 172 -6.40 -18.99 -5.40
CA ARG A 172 -7.49 -19.32 -4.47
C ARG A 172 -8.51 -18.19 -4.35
N ALA A 173 -8.02 -16.96 -4.20
CA ALA A 173 -8.89 -15.80 -4.12
C ALA A 173 -9.71 -15.61 -5.40
N ALA A 174 -9.16 -15.94 -6.57
CA ALA A 174 -9.82 -15.78 -7.85
C ALA A 174 -11.10 -16.63 -7.97
N GLN A 175 -11.11 -17.86 -7.44
CA GLN A 175 -12.24 -18.78 -7.52
C GLN A 175 -13.47 -18.34 -6.68
N GLY A 176 -13.24 -17.50 -5.67
CA GLY A 176 -14.29 -17.00 -4.80
C GLY A 176 -14.92 -15.69 -5.27
N THR A 177 -16.02 -15.30 -4.60
CA THR A 177 -16.70 -14.01 -4.81
C THR A 177 -16.36 -12.98 -3.72
N ALA A 178 -15.54 -13.39 -2.75
CA ALA A 178 -15.14 -12.53 -1.63
C ALA A 178 -14.35 -11.30 -2.11
N THR A 179 -14.46 -10.22 -1.33
CA THR A 179 -13.65 -9.02 -1.51
C THR A 179 -12.18 -9.33 -1.26
N VAL A 180 -11.30 -8.85 -2.13
CA VAL A 180 -9.84 -9.01 -2.00
C VAL A 180 -9.23 -7.64 -1.74
N LEU A 181 -8.42 -7.54 -0.68
CA LEU A 181 -7.64 -6.35 -0.37
C LEU A 181 -6.18 -6.57 -0.72
N VAL A 182 -5.74 -5.98 -1.82
CA VAL A 182 -4.35 -6.05 -2.30
C VAL A 182 -3.52 -4.98 -1.62
N ARG A 183 -2.54 -5.38 -0.83
CA ARG A 183 -1.64 -4.48 -0.11
C ARG A 183 -0.22 -4.56 -0.66
N GLY A 184 0.48 -3.46 -0.60
CA GLY A 184 1.88 -3.38 -1.00
C GLY A 184 2.29 -1.97 -1.37
N GLU A 185 3.59 -1.71 -1.35
CA GLU A 185 4.15 -0.41 -1.69
C GLU A 185 3.79 0.03 -3.12
N SER A 186 3.91 1.33 -3.38
CA SER A 186 3.71 1.84 -4.74
C SER A 186 4.67 1.16 -5.72
N GLY A 187 4.16 0.79 -6.91
CA GLY A 187 4.95 0.17 -7.96
C GLY A 187 5.24 -1.33 -7.78
N THR A 188 4.60 -2.03 -6.83
CA THR A 188 4.75 -3.50 -6.64
C THR A 188 3.96 -4.34 -7.63
N GLY A 189 2.97 -3.76 -8.34
CA GLY A 189 2.12 -4.46 -9.31
C GLY A 189 0.70 -4.75 -8.81
N LYS A 190 0.16 -3.97 -7.86
CA LYS A 190 -1.20 -4.17 -7.30
C LYS A 190 -2.30 -4.25 -8.36
N GLU A 191 -2.22 -3.42 -9.40
CA GLU A 191 -3.18 -3.45 -10.51
C GLU A 191 -3.11 -4.75 -11.31
N LEU A 192 -1.89 -5.24 -11.59
CA LEU A 192 -1.70 -6.52 -12.28
C LEU A 192 -2.26 -7.69 -11.46
N ALA A 193 -2.09 -7.65 -10.13
CA ALA A 193 -2.68 -8.66 -9.25
C ALA A 193 -4.21 -8.61 -9.27
N ALA A 194 -4.81 -7.42 -9.27
CA ALA A 194 -6.27 -7.27 -9.36
C ALA A 194 -6.80 -7.79 -10.71
N ARG A 195 -6.12 -7.52 -11.81
CA ARG A 195 -6.47 -8.04 -13.13
C ARG A 195 -6.33 -9.56 -13.18
N ALA A 196 -5.24 -10.11 -12.65
CA ALA A 196 -5.03 -11.55 -12.58
C ALA A 196 -6.13 -12.27 -11.77
N ILE A 197 -6.60 -11.65 -10.67
CA ILE A 197 -7.75 -12.16 -9.90
C ILE A 197 -9.02 -12.18 -10.75
N HIS A 198 -9.27 -11.13 -11.53
CA HIS A 198 -10.43 -11.06 -12.42
C HIS A 198 -10.35 -12.12 -13.52
N ASP A 199 -9.23 -12.17 -14.25
CA ASP A 199 -9.02 -13.05 -15.40
C ASP A 199 -9.09 -14.54 -15.04
N ALA A 200 -8.69 -14.89 -13.80
CA ALA A 200 -8.79 -16.25 -13.26
C ALA A 200 -10.10 -16.55 -12.53
N SER A 201 -11.08 -15.62 -12.52
CA SER A 201 -12.33 -15.76 -11.78
C SER A 201 -13.48 -16.26 -12.65
N PRO A 202 -14.59 -16.77 -12.05
CA PRO A 202 -15.82 -17.05 -12.79
C PRO A 202 -16.43 -15.83 -13.50
N ARG A 203 -15.96 -14.62 -13.20
CA ARG A 203 -16.40 -13.33 -13.79
C ARG A 203 -15.42 -12.80 -14.86
N ALA A 204 -14.48 -13.61 -15.34
CA ALA A 204 -13.49 -13.23 -16.35
C ALA A 204 -14.10 -12.73 -17.68
N SER A 205 -15.29 -13.22 -18.05
CA SER A 205 -16.03 -12.73 -19.21
C SER A 205 -16.79 -11.42 -18.98
N GLY A 206 -16.92 -10.98 -17.71
CA GLY A 206 -17.57 -9.73 -17.34
C GLY A 206 -16.65 -8.52 -17.44
N PRO A 207 -17.17 -7.31 -17.20
CA PRO A 207 -16.35 -6.11 -17.25
C PRO A 207 -15.37 -6.04 -16.07
N PHE A 208 -14.12 -5.61 -16.36
CA PHE A 208 -13.15 -5.18 -15.35
C PHE A 208 -13.10 -3.66 -15.36
N VAL A 209 -13.70 -3.02 -14.37
CA VAL A 209 -13.79 -1.56 -14.29
C VAL A 209 -12.87 -1.04 -13.20
N LYS A 210 -11.87 -0.25 -13.58
CA LYS A 210 -10.93 0.40 -12.67
C LYS A 210 -11.39 1.80 -12.32
N ILE A 211 -11.19 2.19 -11.06
CA ILE A 211 -11.20 3.57 -10.60
C ILE A 211 -10.00 3.82 -9.71
N ASP A 212 -9.31 4.93 -9.96
CA ASP A 212 -8.19 5.42 -9.15
C ASP A 212 -8.70 6.51 -8.21
N CYS A 213 -8.64 6.24 -6.92
CA CYS A 213 -9.16 7.14 -5.89
C CYS A 213 -8.28 8.37 -5.65
N THR A 214 -7.05 8.42 -6.21
CA THR A 214 -6.14 9.57 -6.09
C THR A 214 -6.28 10.57 -7.23
N SER A 215 -6.80 10.15 -8.37
CA SER A 215 -6.73 10.90 -9.62
C SER A 215 -7.75 12.03 -9.73
N LEU A 216 -8.78 12.05 -8.88
CA LEU A 216 -9.91 12.95 -8.97
C LEU A 216 -10.20 13.67 -7.64
N PRO A 217 -10.63 14.95 -7.67
CA PRO A 217 -11.23 15.59 -6.51
C PRO A 217 -12.44 14.79 -5.98
N GLU A 218 -12.72 14.86 -4.68
CA GLU A 218 -13.72 14.04 -3.99
C GLU A 218 -15.11 14.04 -4.69
N HIS A 219 -15.62 15.20 -5.04
CA HIS A 219 -16.95 15.32 -5.69
C HIS A 219 -16.97 14.71 -7.11
N LEU A 220 -15.85 14.75 -7.83
CA LEU A 220 -15.73 14.10 -9.13
C LEU A 220 -15.57 12.59 -8.97
N LEU A 221 -14.82 12.14 -7.98
CA LEU A 221 -14.67 10.72 -7.67
C LEU A 221 -16.00 10.09 -7.30
N GLU A 222 -16.83 10.80 -6.50
CA GLU A 222 -18.16 10.34 -6.13
C GLU A 222 -19.07 10.20 -7.37
N SER A 223 -19.07 11.21 -8.24
CA SER A 223 -19.86 11.20 -9.48
C SER A 223 -19.39 10.14 -10.48
N GLU A 224 -18.09 9.85 -10.56
CA GLU A 224 -17.57 8.76 -11.39
C GLU A 224 -17.90 7.39 -10.80
N LEU A 225 -17.78 7.21 -9.48
CA LEU A 225 -18.00 5.90 -8.84
C LEU A 225 -19.47 5.50 -8.83
N PHE A 226 -20.38 6.41 -8.43
CA PHE A 226 -21.79 6.10 -8.23
C PHE A 226 -22.71 6.64 -9.34
N GLY A 227 -22.19 7.52 -10.22
CA GLY A 227 -22.99 8.19 -11.24
C GLY A 227 -23.82 9.37 -10.72
N TYR A 228 -24.52 10.04 -11.61
CA TYR A 228 -25.36 11.18 -11.27
C TYR A 228 -26.60 11.29 -12.15
N GLU A 229 -27.65 11.87 -11.59
CA GLU A 229 -28.87 12.24 -12.30
C GLU A 229 -28.74 13.63 -12.90
N LYS A 230 -29.59 13.93 -13.89
CA LYS A 230 -29.66 15.27 -14.49
C LYS A 230 -29.99 16.30 -13.41
N GLY A 231 -29.17 17.38 -13.33
CA GLY A 231 -29.36 18.45 -12.35
C GLY A 231 -28.71 18.21 -10.98
N ALA A 232 -27.95 17.14 -10.79
CA ALA A 232 -27.29 16.82 -9.53
C ALA A 232 -26.26 17.88 -9.08
N PHE A 233 -25.64 18.56 -10.04
CA PHE A 233 -24.72 19.69 -9.80
C PHE A 233 -24.67 20.61 -11.04
N THR A 234 -24.05 21.78 -10.91
CA THR A 234 -23.87 22.73 -12.02
C THR A 234 -23.03 22.09 -13.11
N GLY A 235 -23.66 21.80 -14.29
CA GLY A 235 -23.05 21.07 -15.40
C GLY A 235 -23.57 19.65 -15.62
N ALA A 236 -24.41 19.12 -14.76
CA ALA A 236 -25.08 17.82 -14.96
C ALA A 236 -26.25 17.92 -15.96
N VAL A 237 -25.93 18.09 -17.24
CA VAL A 237 -26.95 18.29 -18.34
C VAL A 237 -27.74 17.00 -18.60
N ALA A 238 -27.09 15.85 -18.47
CA ALA A 238 -27.69 14.51 -18.68
C ALA A 238 -27.29 13.58 -17.53
N ARG A 239 -28.06 12.49 -17.35
CA ARG A 239 -27.68 11.44 -16.41
C ARG A 239 -26.46 10.68 -16.92
N LYS A 240 -25.59 10.22 -15.99
CA LYS A 240 -24.43 9.37 -16.29
C LYS A 240 -24.39 8.17 -15.33
N PRO A 241 -24.29 6.93 -15.85
CA PRO A 241 -24.08 5.76 -14.99
C PRO A 241 -22.72 5.81 -14.35
N GLY A 242 -22.61 5.32 -13.09
CA GLY A 242 -21.36 5.22 -12.35
C GLY A 242 -20.53 3.99 -12.72
N ARG A 243 -19.25 4.01 -12.33
CA ARG A 243 -18.33 2.87 -12.51
C ARG A 243 -18.84 1.60 -11.84
N ALA A 244 -19.53 1.72 -10.70
CA ALA A 244 -20.16 0.58 -10.02
C ALA A 244 -21.24 -0.05 -10.88
N GLU A 245 -22.08 0.75 -11.58
CA GLU A 245 -23.07 0.23 -12.53
C GLU A 245 -22.43 -0.42 -13.75
N LEU A 246 -21.36 0.20 -14.29
CA LEU A 246 -20.62 -0.33 -15.44
C LEU A 246 -19.88 -1.63 -15.13
N ALA A 247 -19.60 -1.89 -13.84
CA ALA A 247 -18.96 -3.13 -13.38
C ALA A 247 -19.96 -4.26 -13.08
N ASP A 248 -21.26 -4.05 -13.33
CA ASP A 248 -22.28 -5.06 -13.03
C ASP A 248 -21.96 -6.41 -13.70
N LYS A 249 -22.13 -7.51 -12.96
CA LYS A 249 -21.74 -8.89 -13.32
C LYS A 249 -20.22 -9.11 -13.52
N GLY A 250 -19.42 -8.08 -13.26
CA GLY A 250 -17.96 -8.11 -13.42
C GLY A 250 -17.21 -7.85 -12.13
N THR A 251 -16.09 -7.12 -12.25
CA THR A 251 -15.21 -6.74 -11.14
C THR A 251 -14.98 -5.24 -11.13
N LEU A 252 -15.20 -4.63 -9.97
CA LEU A 252 -14.85 -3.24 -9.67
C LEU A 252 -13.50 -3.23 -8.95
N PHE A 253 -12.49 -2.62 -9.57
CA PHE A 253 -11.18 -2.46 -8.98
C PHE A 253 -11.02 -1.03 -8.45
N LEU A 254 -10.83 -0.90 -7.13
CA LEU A 254 -10.64 0.36 -6.42
C LEU A 254 -9.15 0.51 -6.08
N ASP A 255 -8.44 1.33 -6.85
CA ASP A 255 -7.01 1.59 -6.59
C ASP A 255 -6.87 2.71 -5.57
N GLU A 256 -5.94 2.54 -4.63
CA GLU A 256 -5.64 3.44 -3.52
C GLU A 256 -6.87 3.80 -2.66
N ILE A 257 -7.56 2.76 -2.17
CA ILE A 257 -8.79 2.87 -1.35
C ILE A 257 -8.62 3.72 -0.08
N GLY A 258 -7.40 3.81 0.44
CA GLY A 258 -7.07 4.63 1.61
C GLY A 258 -7.17 6.16 1.37
N GLU A 259 -7.42 6.59 0.13
CA GLU A 259 -7.60 8.02 -0.20
C GLU A 259 -9.06 8.46 -0.13
N LEU A 260 -10.00 7.53 0.07
CA LEU A 260 -11.41 7.88 0.15
C LEU A 260 -11.74 8.69 1.42
N SER A 261 -12.53 9.75 1.24
CA SER A 261 -13.11 10.49 2.37
C SER A 261 -14.14 9.67 3.14
N LEU A 262 -14.38 9.99 4.40
CA LEU A 262 -15.35 9.30 5.25
C LEU A 262 -16.78 9.21 4.67
N PRO A 263 -17.32 10.26 4.01
CA PRO A 263 -18.61 10.16 3.31
C PRO A 263 -18.62 9.11 2.19
N LEU A 264 -17.56 9.06 1.36
CA LEU A 264 -17.43 8.07 0.29
C LEU A 264 -17.26 6.65 0.83
N GLN A 265 -16.54 6.51 1.93
CA GLN A 265 -16.39 5.22 2.62
C GLN A 265 -17.76 4.67 3.08
N ALA A 266 -18.66 5.54 3.58
CA ALA A 266 -20.01 5.12 3.98
C ALA A 266 -20.87 4.64 2.79
N LYS A 267 -20.76 5.31 1.63
CA LYS A 267 -21.45 4.89 0.40
C LYS A 267 -20.89 3.58 -0.16
N LEU A 268 -19.56 3.43 -0.12
CA LEU A 268 -18.91 2.19 -0.53
C LEU A 268 -19.31 1.01 0.38
N LEU A 269 -19.46 1.24 1.68
CA LEU A 269 -19.93 0.23 2.60
C LEU A 269 -21.33 -0.30 2.21
N ARG A 270 -22.27 0.59 1.84
CA ARG A 270 -23.60 0.19 1.32
C ARG A 270 -23.48 -0.67 0.06
N LEU A 271 -22.61 -0.30 -0.88
CA LEU A 271 -22.36 -1.12 -2.07
C LEU A 271 -21.88 -2.54 -1.69
N LEU A 272 -20.99 -2.67 -0.69
CA LEU A 272 -20.44 -3.96 -0.26
C LEU A 272 -21.40 -4.79 0.55
N GLN A 273 -22.30 -4.17 1.33
CA GLN A 273 -23.27 -4.86 2.20
C GLN A 273 -24.56 -5.17 1.46
N ASP A 274 -25.18 -4.14 0.87
CA ASP A 274 -26.53 -4.19 0.34
C ASP A 274 -26.55 -4.51 -1.16
N ARG A 275 -25.37 -4.47 -1.83
CA ARG A 275 -25.25 -4.59 -3.30
C ARG A 275 -26.13 -3.60 -4.05
N GLN A 276 -26.18 -2.39 -3.52
CA GLN A 276 -27.02 -1.31 -4.05
C GLN A 276 -26.24 0.00 -4.04
N ILE A 277 -26.58 0.86 -4.98
CA ILE A 277 -26.06 2.21 -5.08
C ILE A 277 -27.19 3.21 -5.29
N GLU A 278 -26.89 4.49 -4.99
CA GLU A 278 -27.71 5.64 -5.31
C GLU A 278 -26.87 6.63 -6.09
N ARG A 279 -27.41 7.17 -7.20
CA ARG A 279 -26.72 8.22 -7.97
C ARG A 279 -26.80 9.55 -7.24
N LEU A 280 -25.80 10.40 -7.46
CA LEU A 280 -25.85 11.78 -6.95
C LEU A 280 -27.07 12.51 -7.48
N GLY A 281 -27.78 13.20 -6.57
CA GLY A 281 -29.02 13.92 -6.89
C GLY A 281 -30.23 13.03 -7.17
N GLY A 282 -30.08 11.71 -7.05
CA GLY A 282 -31.16 10.73 -7.20
C GLY A 282 -31.57 10.10 -5.88
N THR A 283 -32.81 9.60 -5.81
CA THR A 283 -33.33 8.84 -4.66
C THR A 283 -33.61 7.37 -5.02
N LYS A 284 -33.35 7.00 -6.28
CA LYS A 284 -33.60 5.64 -6.76
C LYS A 284 -32.42 4.73 -6.39
N THR A 285 -32.73 3.69 -5.66
CA THR A 285 -31.80 2.60 -5.34
C THR A 285 -31.64 1.69 -6.56
N ILE A 286 -30.41 1.40 -6.95
CA ILE A 286 -30.04 0.59 -8.11
C ILE A 286 -29.28 -0.64 -7.60
N PRO A 287 -29.80 -1.86 -7.80
CA PRO A 287 -29.08 -3.08 -7.47
C PRO A 287 -27.90 -3.29 -8.44
N VAL A 288 -26.76 -3.71 -7.91
CA VAL A 288 -25.55 -4.03 -8.68
C VAL A 288 -24.89 -5.30 -8.13
N ASP A 289 -24.53 -6.22 -9.01
CA ASP A 289 -23.84 -7.46 -8.63
C ASP A 289 -22.38 -7.38 -9.07
N VAL A 290 -21.57 -6.73 -8.27
CA VAL A 290 -20.14 -6.53 -8.55
C VAL A 290 -19.26 -7.29 -7.56
N ARG A 291 -18.16 -7.86 -8.05
CA ARG A 291 -17.05 -8.29 -7.20
C ARG A 291 -16.12 -7.12 -6.98
N VAL A 292 -15.75 -6.85 -5.73
CA VAL A 292 -14.83 -5.76 -5.41
C VAL A 292 -13.44 -6.31 -5.14
N VAL A 293 -12.44 -5.70 -5.79
CA VAL A 293 -11.02 -5.83 -5.48
C VAL A 293 -10.52 -4.44 -5.12
N ALA A 294 -9.97 -4.27 -3.93
CA ALA A 294 -9.43 -2.99 -3.48
C ALA A 294 -7.91 -3.06 -3.35
N ALA A 295 -7.21 -1.96 -3.62
CA ALA A 295 -5.77 -1.88 -3.45
C ALA A 295 -5.37 -0.65 -2.63
N THR A 296 -4.30 -0.75 -1.86
CA THR A 296 -3.71 0.38 -1.15
C THR A 296 -2.25 0.13 -0.78
N HIS A 297 -1.49 1.22 -0.68
CA HIS A 297 -0.17 1.22 -0.06
C HIS A 297 -0.21 1.73 1.38
N ARG A 298 -1.35 2.32 1.83
CA ARG A 298 -1.52 2.88 3.17
C ARG A 298 -1.77 1.80 4.21
N ASP A 299 -1.37 2.08 5.43
CA ASP A 299 -1.72 1.30 6.61
C ASP A 299 -3.14 1.68 7.07
N LEU A 300 -4.13 0.89 6.60
CA LEU A 300 -5.54 1.12 6.91
C LEU A 300 -5.83 0.96 8.40
N GLU A 301 -5.10 0.09 9.09
CA GLU A 301 -5.23 -0.12 10.53
C GLU A 301 -4.89 1.16 11.31
N SER A 302 -3.74 1.76 11.01
CA SER A 302 -3.37 3.07 11.59
C SER A 302 -4.35 4.18 11.21
N MET A 303 -4.96 4.12 10.02
CA MET A 303 -6.00 5.09 9.62
C MET A 303 -7.30 4.89 10.41
N VAL A 304 -7.67 3.64 10.73
CA VAL A 304 -8.82 3.34 11.60
C VAL A 304 -8.59 3.92 12.99
N GLU A 305 -7.41 3.72 13.58
CA GLU A 305 -7.07 4.30 14.89
C GLU A 305 -7.16 5.83 14.90
N ARG A 306 -6.75 6.47 13.80
CA ARG A 306 -6.84 7.94 13.65
C ARG A 306 -8.21 8.43 13.19
N GLN A 307 -9.21 7.55 13.11
CA GLN A 307 -10.56 7.86 12.63
C GLN A 307 -10.60 8.45 11.19
N GLN A 308 -9.59 8.13 10.37
CA GLN A 308 -9.51 8.50 8.96
C GLN A 308 -10.08 7.42 8.05
N PHE A 309 -10.28 6.21 8.56
CA PHE A 309 -10.91 5.10 7.86
C PHE A 309 -11.91 4.41 8.80
N ARG A 310 -13.08 4.04 8.27
CA ARG A 310 -14.13 3.40 9.07
C ARG A 310 -13.77 1.94 9.34
N LEU A 311 -13.95 1.51 10.57
CA LEU A 311 -13.70 0.14 11.02
C LEU A 311 -14.61 -0.89 10.31
N ASP A 312 -15.89 -0.56 10.14
CA ASP A 312 -16.87 -1.41 9.47
C ASP A 312 -16.51 -1.66 7.99
N LEU A 313 -16.07 -0.63 7.29
CA LEU A 313 -15.57 -0.75 5.92
C LEU A 313 -14.28 -1.57 5.86
N PHE A 314 -13.36 -1.35 6.79
CA PHE A 314 -12.11 -2.11 6.86
C PHE A 314 -12.37 -3.62 6.93
N TYR A 315 -13.22 -4.07 7.84
CA TYR A 315 -13.56 -5.50 7.94
C TYR A 315 -14.24 -6.04 6.70
N ARG A 316 -15.06 -5.24 6.04
CA ARG A 316 -15.75 -5.66 4.81
C ARG A 316 -14.84 -5.75 3.61
N LEU A 317 -13.76 -4.96 3.57
CA LEU A 317 -12.72 -5.01 2.54
C LEU A 317 -11.67 -6.09 2.82
N ASN A 318 -11.29 -6.28 4.08
CA ASN A 318 -10.18 -7.16 4.48
C ASN A 318 -10.63 -8.62 4.68
N VAL A 319 -11.46 -9.14 3.75
CA VAL A 319 -11.91 -10.55 3.79
C VAL A 319 -10.80 -11.48 3.32
N VAL A 320 -10.16 -11.15 2.19
CA VAL A 320 -9.00 -11.88 1.68
C VAL A 320 -7.85 -10.89 1.50
N PRO A 321 -6.93 -10.78 2.47
CA PRO A 321 -5.74 -9.96 2.31
C PRO A 321 -4.74 -10.61 1.36
N LEU A 322 -4.22 -9.84 0.40
CA LEU A 322 -3.16 -10.23 -0.52
C LEU A 322 -2.00 -9.24 -0.40
N TRP A 323 -0.86 -9.68 0.12
CA TRP A 323 0.32 -8.85 0.30
C TRP A 323 1.31 -9.04 -0.84
N LEU A 324 1.60 -7.95 -1.57
CA LEU A 324 2.65 -7.93 -2.59
C LEU A 324 3.97 -7.50 -1.96
N PRO A 325 5.01 -8.36 -1.98
CA PRO A 325 6.29 -8.03 -1.39
C PRO A 325 6.97 -6.90 -2.16
N PRO A 326 7.67 -5.97 -1.47
CA PRO A 326 8.49 -4.98 -2.12
C PRO A 326 9.67 -5.65 -2.84
N LEU A 327 10.18 -5.01 -3.90
CA LEU A 327 11.21 -5.60 -4.76
C LEU A 327 12.50 -5.98 -3.99
N ARG A 328 12.83 -5.23 -2.93
CA ARG A 328 13.97 -5.55 -2.04
C ARG A 328 13.82 -6.86 -1.27
N ALA A 329 12.60 -7.38 -1.10
CA ALA A 329 12.32 -8.67 -0.45
C ALA A 329 12.27 -9.84 -1.45
N ARG A 330 12.38 -9.55 -2.77
CA ARG A 330 12.40 -10.52 -3.87
C ARG A 330 13.50 -10.19 -4.89
N ARG A 331 14.70 -9.95 -4.41
CA ARG A 331 15.84 -9.53 -5.25
C ARG A 331 16.20 -10.54 -6.34
N GLU A 332 15.85 -11.78 -6.15
CA GLU A 332 16.01 -12.88 -7.12
C GLU A 332 15.20 -12.62 -8.40
N ASP A 333 14.04 -11.95 -8.26
CA ASP A 333 13.18 -11.64 -9.41
C ASP A 333 13.72 -10.51 -10.28
N ILE A 334 14.72 -9.75 -9.82
CA ILE A 334 15.27 -8.61 -10.56
C ILE A 334 15.84 -9.06 -11.91
N ASP A 335 16.47 -10.21 -11.98
CA ASP A 335 17.08 -10.73 -13.21
C ASP A 335 16.01 -10.95 -14.29
N VAL A 336 14.96 -11.69 -13.92
CA VAL A 336 13.87 -12.01 -14.83
C VAL A 336 13.10 -10.75 -15.24
N LEU A 337 12.88 -9.83 -14.30
CA LEU A 337 12.25 -8.53 -14.57
C LEU A 337 13.07 -7.69 -15.54
N VAL A 338 14.38 -7.58 -15.32
CA VAL A 338 15.28 -6.80 -16.18
C VAL A 338 15.33 -7.39 -17.58
N GLU A 339 15.46 -8.73 -17.72
CA GLU A 339 15.46 -9.41 -19.01
C GLU A 339 14.15 -9.15 -19.77
N HIS A 340 13.00 -9.28 -19.06
CA HIS A 340 11.69 -8.99 -19.64
C HIS A 340 11.60 -7.53 -20.12
N PHE A 341 12.01 -6.56 -19.29
CA PHE A 341 11.95 -5.15 -19.66
C PHE A 341 12.90 -4.81 -20.80
N CYS A 342 14.11 -5.38 -20.85
CA CYS A 342 15.01 -5.22 -21.99
C CYS A 342 14.35 -5.69 -23.28
N LYS A 343 13.70 -6.86 -23.28
CA LYS A 343 12.98 -7.40 -24.45
C LYS A 343 11.78 -6.53 -24.84
N LEU A 344 10.95 -6.15 -23.89
CA LEU A 344 9.74 -5.35 -24.11
C LEU A 344 10.08 -3.95 -24.63
N LEU A 345 10.93 -3.23 -23.86
CA LEU A 345 11.29 -1.84 -24.15
C LEU A 345 12.27 -1.72 -25.32
N GLY A 346 13.11 -2.74 -25.53
CA GLY A 346 13.97 -2.82 -26.69
C GLY A 346 13.17 -2.86 -28.00
N ARG A 347 12.12 -3.68 -28.04
CA ARG A 347 11.19 -3.73 -29.21
C ARG A 347 10.49 -2.39 -29.41
N ALA A 348 9.98 -1.78 -28.34
CA ALA A 348 9.29 -0.51 -28.42
C ALA A 348 10.20 0.67 -28.87
N ASN A 349 11.51 0.60 -28.58
CA ASN A 349 12.48 1.64 -28.93
C ASN A 349 13.36 1.31 -30.16
N GLY A 350 12.95 0.35 -31.00
CA GLY A 350 13.67 -0.02 -32.22
C GLY A 350 15.00 -0.76 -32.00
N LYS A 351 15.22 -1.30 -30.80
CA LYS A 351 16.40 -2.08 -30.41
C LYS A 351 16.02 -3.51 -29.98
N PRO A 352 15.41 -4.34 -30.85
CA PRO A 352 14.78 -5.62 -30.44
C PRO A 352 15.78 -6.62 -29.85
N ASN A 353 17.07 -6.50 -30.18
CA ASN A 353 18.13 -7.41 -29.74
C ASN A 353 19.00 -6.84 -28.61
N ILE A 354 18.53 -5.80 -27.92
CA ILE A 354 19.28 -5.25 -26.80
C ILE A 354 19.34 -6.23 -25.65
N GLY A 355 20.55 -6.54 -25.17
CA GLY A 355 20.79 -7.37 -24.00
C GLY A 355 21.32 -6.57 -22.83
N ILE A 356 21.52 -7.25 -21.70
CA ILE A 356 22.15 -6.69 -20.52
C ILE A 356 23.20 -7.66 -19.99
N ASP A 357 24.36 -7.14 -19.58
CA ASP A 357 25.43 -7.93 -19.01
C ASP A 357 25.13 -8.40 -17.59
N ARG A 358 25.70 -9.55 -17.19
CA ARG A 358 25.51 -10.16 -15.87
C ARG A 358 26.00 -9.23 -14.73
N ASP A 359 27.09 -8.49 -14.93
CA ASP A 359 27.59 -7.58 -13.90
C ASP A 359 26.71 -6.33 -13.78
N ALA A 360 26.13 -5.87 -14.88
CA ALA A 360 25.08 -4.85 -14.87
C ALA A 360 23.85 -5.29 -14.07
N VAL A 361 23.38 -6.53 -14.23
CA VAL A 361 22.26 -7.09 -13.44
C VAL A 361 22.61 -7.18 -11.96
N LYS A 362 23.85 -7.61 -11.61
CA LYS A 362 24.32 -7.63 -10.21
C LYS A 362 24.29 -6.24 -9.57
N ALA A 363 24.70 -5.20 -10.31
CA ALA A 363 24.64 -3.83 -9.83
C ALA A 363 23.19 -3.37 -9.55
N LEU A 364 22.22 -3.80 -10.39
CA LEU A 364 20.80 -3.54 -10.18
C LEU A 364 20.23 -4.28 -8.95
N ARG A 365 20.65 -5.51 -8.69
CA ARG A 365 20.23 -6.30 -7.50
C ARG A 365 20.63 -5.65 -6.17
N GLN A 366 21.72 -4.89 -6.14
CA GLN A 366 22.21 -4.23 -4.95
C GLN A 366 21.38 -3.00 -4.55
N GLN A 367 20.55 -2.49 -5.44
CA GLN A 367 19.75 -1.29 -5.19
C GLN A 367 18.48 -1.58 -4.36
N ARG A 368 18.01 -0.56 -3.63
CA ARG A 368 16.84 -0.68 -2.75
C ARG A 368 15.49 -0.61 -3.48
N TRP A 369 15.44 0.06 -4.60
CA TRP A 369 14.23 0.27 -5.42
C TRP A 369 13.00 0.73 -4.62
N PRO A 370 13.00 1.93 -4.00
CA PRO A 370 11.86 2.42 -3.23
C PRO A 370 10.58 2.55 -4.06
N GLY A 371 10.67 2.77 -5.38
CA GLY A 371 9.56 2.74 -6.33
C GLY A 371 9.30 1.37 -6.95
N ASN A 372 9.90 0.31 -6.38
CA ASN A 372 9.70 -1.09 -6.73
C ASN A 372 9.85 -1.38 -8.25
N VAL A 373 8.98 -2.20 -8.81
CA VAL A 373 9.03 -2.63 -10.23
C VAL A 373 8.83 -1.46 -11.18
N ARG A 374 7.99 -0.48 -10.83
CA ARG A 374 7.79 0.73 -11.66
C ARG A 374 9.08 1.55 -11.78
N GLN A 375 9.82 1.71 -10.70
CA GLN A 375 11.11 2.40 -10.75
C GLN A 375 12.15 1.61 -11.54
N LEU A 376 12.22 0.28 -11.35
CA LEU A 376 13.11 -0.59 -12.11
C LEU A 376 12.80 -0.52 -13.61
N GLN A 377 11.53 -0.61 -14.00
CA GLN A 377 11.09 -0.50 -15.40
C GLN A 377 11.55 0.82 -16.02
N ASN A 378 11.25 1.96 -15.37
CA ASN A 378 11.65 3.27 -15.85
C ASN A 378 13.19 3.43 -15.93
N PHE A 379 13.91 2.77 -15.03
CA PHE A 379 15.36 2.77 -15.03
C PHE A 379 15.91 1.98 -16.23
N VAL A 380 15.39 0.77 -16.46
CA VAL A 380 15.76 -0.06 -17.61
C VAL A 380 15.38 0.64 -18.92
N GLU A 381 14.24 1.31 -18.99
CA GLU A 381 13.84 2.08 -20.17
C GLU A 381 14.89 3.15 -20.53
N ARG A 382 15.36 3.93 -19.55
CA ARG A 382 16.41 4.89 -19.78
C ARG A 382 17.71 4.25 -20.25
N LEU A 383 18.10 3.12 -19.66
CA LEU A 383 19.28 2.37 -20.13
C LEU A 383 19.12 1.91 -21.58
N VAL A 384 17.95 1.37 -21.94
CA VAL A 384 17.66 0.94 -23.32
C VAL A 384 17.74 2.12 -24.30
N VAL A 385 17.11 3.26 -23.94
CA VAL A 385 17.10 4.46 -24.80
C VAL A 385 18.52 5.04 -24.97
N LEU A 386 19.27 5.17 -23.87
CA LEU A 386 20.58 5.84 -23.84
C LEU A 386 21.75 4.95 -24.25
N SER A 387 21.55 3.63 -24.30
CA SER A 387 22.61 2.70 -24.72
C SER A 387 23.00 2.90 -26.19
N ASN A 388 24.31 3.00 -26.45
CA ASN A 388 24.86 3.10 -27.81
C ASN A 388 25.20 1.74 -28.45
N GLY A 389 25.10 0.64 -27.68
CA GLY A 389 25.46 -0.69 -28.13
C GLY A 389 24.34 -1.71 -27.99
N PRO A 390 24.54 -2.95 -28.47
CA PRO A 390 23.56 -4.03 -28.36
C PRO A 390 23.50 -4.63 -26.94
N ILE A 391 24.44 -4.31 -26.06
CA ILE A 391 24.53 -4.85 -24.68
C ILE A 391 24.71 -3.69 -23.71
N ILE A 392 23.83 -3.61 -22.72
CA ILE A 392 23.92 -2.68 -21.59
C ILE A 392 24.97 -3.21 -20.62
N LYS A 393 26.00 -2.42 -20.36
CA LYS A 393 27.13 -2.78 -19.49
C LYS A 393 26.93 -2.24 -18.07
N GLU A 394 27.74 -2.77 -17.13
CA GLU A 394 27.77 -2.26 -15.75
C GLU A 394 28.08 -0.77 -15.69
N GLU A 395 28.95 -0.26 -16.55
CA GLU A 395 29.32 1.15 -16.63
C GLU A 395 28.12 2.05 -16.92
N ASP A 396 27.23 1.61 -17.83
CA ASP A 396 25.99 2.33 -18.16
C ASP A 396 25.05 2.41 -16.94
N VAL A 397 24.91 1.29 -16.21
CA VAL A 397 24.11 1.21 -14.98
C VAL A 397 24.69 2.14 -13.91
N ARG A 398 26.01 2.11 -13.67
CA ARG A 398 26.66 2.97 -12.67
C ARG A 398 26.55 4.45 -13.01
N ALA A 399 26.71 4.79 -14.28
CA ALA A 399 26.56 6.17 -14.76
C ALA A 399 25.15 6.70 -14.52
N GLU A 400 24.11 5.88 -14.82
CA GLU A 400 22.71 6.27 -14.62
C GLU A 400 22.33 6.34 -13.13
N LEU A 401 22.82 5.42 -12.29
CA LEU A 401 22.64 5.48 -10.84
C LEU A 401 23.27 6.77 -10.27
N SER A 402 24.44 7.15 -10.72
CA SER A 402 25.11 8.37 -10.28
C SER A 402 24.38 9.65 -10.71
N ARG A 403 23.72 9.64 -11.87
CA ARG A 403 22.83 10.72 -12.31
C ARG A 403 21.64 10.87 -11.38
N GLN A 404 20.97 9.77 -11.00
CA GLN A 404 19.82 9.81 -10.09
C GLN A 404 20.20 10.41 -8.73
N VAL A 405 21.34 10.05 -8.17
CA VAL A 405 21.82 10.60 -6.89
C VAL A 405 22.03 12.11 -7.00
N ARG A 406 22.60 12.61 -8.10
CA ARG A 406 22.80 14.06 -8.31
C ARG A 406 21.50 14.85 -8.38
N PHE A 407 20.45 14.31 -8.99
CA PHE A 407 19.13 14.96 -9.03
C PHE A 407 18.42 14.93 -7.66
N ALA A 408 18.64 13.89 -6.86
CA ALA A 408 18.07 13.79 -5.52
C ALA A 408 18.75 14.71 -4.48
N THR A 409 19.99 15.12 -4.72
CA THR A 409 20.80 15.94 -3.80
C THR A 409 20.85 17.43 -4.16
N GLN A 410 20.19 17.89 -5.23
CA GLN A 410 20.04 19.32 -5.49
C GLN A 410 18.87 19.90 -4.67
N PRO A 411 19.12 20.70 -3.64
CA PRO A 411 18.05 21.39 -2.92
C PRO A 411 17.53 22.52 -3.82
N GLY A 412 16.39 22.37 -4.42
CA GLY A 412 15.72 23.46 -5.10
C GLY A 412 14.96 23.19 -6.39
N THR A 413 14.91 21.96 -6.91
CA THR A 413 14.10 21.67 -8.10
C THR A 413 12.94 20.73 -7.72
N ALA A 414 12.01 21.23 -6.91
CA ALA A 414 10.67 20.70 -6.91
C ALA A 414 10.11 20.93 -8.33
N LEU A 415 9.99 19.87 -9.11
CA LEU A 415 9.22 19.87 -10.35
C LEU A 415 7.82 20.37 -10.03
N ARG A 416 7.59 21.66 -10.25
CA ARG A 416 6.24 22.18 -10.41
C ARG A 416 5.69 21.54 -11.69
N LEU A 417 4.93 20.48 -11.54
CA LEU A 417 4.01 20.04 -12.56
C LEU A 417 2.93 21.10 -12.66
N SER A 418 3.16 22.08 -13.55
CA SER A 418 2.10 23.00 -13.97
C SER A 418 1.09 22.19 -14.76
N PRO A 419 -0.20 22.27 -14.45
CA PRO A 419 -1.21 21.70 -15.31
C PRO A 419 -1.20 22.48 -16.63
N THR A 420 -1.01 21.76 -17.72
CA THR A 420 -1.03 22.26 -19.09
C THR A 420 -2.37 22.96 -19.33
N GLY A 421 -2.32 24.28 -19.51
CA GLY A 421 -3.47 25.08 -19.83
C GLY A 421 -3.99 24.75 -21.22
N MET A 422 -5.28 24.54 -21.29
CA MET A 422 -6.03 24.53 -22.54
C MET A 422 -5.97 25.91 -23.17
N ALA A 423 -5.46 25.98 -24.39
CA ALA A 423 -5.50 27.16 -25.23
C ALA A 423 -6.94 27.40 -25.69
N SER A 424 -7.45 28.60 -25.45
CA SER A 424 -8.63 29.14 -26.14
C SER A 424 -8.19 29.89 -27.42
N PRO A 425 -8.88 29.76 -28.53
CA PRO A 425 -8.55 30.49 -29.76
C PRO A 425 -9.27 31.85 -29.84
N GLY A 426 -8.51 32.86 -30.25
CA GLY A 426 -9.09 34.01 -30.96
C GLY A 426 -8.92 35.39 -30.33
N ALA A 427 -7.91 36.14 -30.75
CA ALA A 427 -7.97 37.57 -31.00
C ALA A 427 -6.83 38.01 -31.94
N PRO A 428 -7.04 39.02 -32.82
CA PRO A 428 -6.22 39.28 -34.01
C PRO A 428 -4.97 40.14 -33.75
N PRO A 429 -4.08 40.27 -34.76
CA PRO A 429 -2.74 40.82 -34.59
C PRO A 429 -2.72 42.37 -34.62
N ALA A 430 -1.88 42.96 -33.80
CA ALA A 430 -1.49 44.34 -33.86
C ALA A 430 -0.01 44.50 -34.27
N ARG A 431 0.18 45.51 -35.05
CA ARG A 431 1.25 45.85 -35.98
C ARG A 431 2.63 46.13 -35.33
N ASP A 432 3.60 45.91 -36.19
CA ASP A 432 5.00 46.32 -36.20
C ASP A 432 5.37 47.66 -35.56
N SER A 433 6.46 47.70 -34.86
CA SER A 433 7.35 48.85 -34.73
C SER A 433 8.81 48.39 -34.53
N GLU A 434 9.61 49.00 -35.35
CA GLU A 434 11.01 48.83 -35.71
C GLU A 434 12.02 49.10 -34.56
N PRO A 435 13.31 48.67 -34.72
CA PRO A 435 14.31 48.67 -33.66
C PRO A 435 15.16 49.94 -33.64
N ALA A 436 15.65 50.33 -32.49
CA ALA A 436 16.69 51.36 -32.35
C ALA A 436 18.08 50.72 -31.95
N PRO A 437 19.18 51.39 -32.32
CA PRO A 437 20.50 50.74 -32.51
C PRO A 437 21.37 50.70 -31.24
N PRO A 438 22.58 50.05 -31.34
CA PRO A 438 23.43 49.73 -30.21
C PRO A 438 24.36 50.88 -29.84
N SER A 439 24.71 50.97 -28.58
CA SER A 439 25.86 51.73 -28.09
C SER A 439 26.81 50.83 -27.29
N ASP A 440 28.04 50.82 -27.77
CA ASP A 440 29.22 50.11 -27.31
C ASP A 440 29.96 50.87 -26.17
N PRO A 441 31.12 50.39 -25.72
CA PRO A 441 31.35 49.98 -24.31
C PRO A 441 32.31 50.97 -23.59
N THR A 442 32.48 50.76 -22.32
CA THR A 442 33.77 50.87 -21.55
C THR A 442 33.48 51.10 -20.08
N SER A 443 33.94 50.26 -19.26
CA SER A 443 34.99 50.48 -18.24
C SER A 443 34.98 49.35 -17.19
N VAL A 444 36.18 48.83 -17.07
CA VAL A 444 36.67 47.85 -16.13
C VAL A 444 36.59 48.46 -14.72
N ASP A 445 36.02 47.74 -13.74
CA ASP A 445 36.41 47.91 -12.35
C ASP A 445 36.42 46.56 -11.63
N GLU A 446 37.63 46.15 -11.35
CA GLU A 446 38.00 45.01 -10.55
C GLU A 446 37.61 45.23 -9.09
N LYS A 447 36.89 44.32 -8.50
CA LYS A 447 36.65 44.27 -7.04
C LYS A 447 37.09 42.94 -6.48
N PRO A 448 37.83 42.92 -5.38
CA PRO A 448 38.54 41.73 -4.87
C PRO A 448 37.59 40.66 -4.26
N PRO A 449 38.09 39.42 -4.06
CA PRO A 449 37.29 38.32 -3.61
C PRO A 449 36.85 38.49 -2.15
N VAL A 450 35.55 38.40 -1.91
CA VAL A 450 34.96 38.38 -0.58
C VAL A 450 35.11 37.00 0.04
N MET A 451 35.84 36.93 1.14
CA MET A 451 35.94 35.77 2.03
C MET A 451 34.55 35.36 2.57
N PRO A 452 34.31 34.08 2.86
CA PRO A 452 33.01 33.62 3.38
C PRO A 452 32.79 34.11 4.80
N THR A 453 31.74 34.88 4.97
CA THR A 453 31.27 35.39 6.25
C THR A 453 30.67 34.24 7.08
N GLU A 454 31.05 34.20 8.33
CA GLU A 454 30.62 33.46 9.51
C GLU A 454 29.33 32.61 9.40
N ALA A 455 29.45 31.36 9.86
CA ALA A 455 28.35 30.44 10.06
C ALA A 455 27.30 31.05 11.03
N GLN A 456 26.10 31.30 10.54
CA GLN A 456 24.98 31.67 11.37
C GLN A 456 24.59 30.47 12.28
N PRO A 457 24.24 30.70 13.54
CA PRO A 457 23.82 29.63 14.43
C PRO A 457 22.56 28.94 13.87
N VAL A 458 22.56 27.60 13.87
CA VAL A 458 21.42 26.78 13.44
C VAL A 458 20.26 27.04 14.40
N VAL A 459 19.20 27.69 13.91
CA VAL A 459 17.97 27.94 14.66
C VAL A 459 17.02 26.74 14.44
N PRO A 460 16.26 26.28 15.45
CA PRO A 460 15.26 25.25 15.26
C PRO A 460 14.27 25.60 14.14
N LEU A 461 13.97 24.63 13.27
CA LEU A 461 13.14 24.80 12.06
C LEU A 461 11.78 25.46 12.37
N ASP A 462 11.20 25.16 13.53
CA ASP A 462 9.93 25.75 13.99
C ASP A 462 10.02 27.27 14.21
N MET A 463 11.14 27.75 14.72
CA MET A 463 11.37 29.20 14.92
C MET A 463 11.61 29.93 13.57
N GLU A 464 12.32 29.30 12.63
CA GLU A 464 12.49 29.86 11.29
C GLU A 464 11.19 29.91 10.50
N LEU A 465 10.37 28.84 10.58
CA LEU A 465 9.04 28.80 9.96
C LEU A 465 8.13 29.91 10.49
N ARG A 466 8.06 30.10 11.82
CA ARG A 466 7.28 31.16 12.45
C ARG A 466 7.74 32.56 12.04
N ALA A 467 9.06 32.77 11.99
CA ALA A 467 9.62 34.05 11.57
C ALA A 467 9.33 34.35 10.08
N ALA A 468 9.41 33.36 9.21
CA ALA A 468 9.08 33.49 7.79
C ALA A 468 7.58 33.75 7.58
N GLU A 469 6.70 33.06 8.33
CA GLU A 469 5.26 33.22 8.29
C GLU A 469 4.84 34.63 8.73
N LYS A 470 5.36 35.11 9.87
CA LYS A 470 5.14 36.48 10.34
C LYS A 470 5.53 37.52 9.30
N LYS A 471 6.72 37.38 8.71
CA LYS A 471 7.23 38.30 7.68
C LYS A 471 6.38 38.28 6.40
N ALA A 472 5.80 37.14 6.04
CA ALA A 472 4.88 37.03 4.92
C ALA A 472 3.54 37.74 5.21
N LEU A 473 2.99 37.61 6.41
CA LEU A 473 1.77 38.27 6.86
C LEU A 473 1.94 39.80 6.88
N GLU A 474 3.03 40.31 7.45
CA GLU A 474 3.35 41.75 7.49
C GLU A 474 3.48 42.34 6.07
N ARG A 475 4.18 41.68 5.17
CA ARG A 475 4.30 42.10 3.77
C ARG A 475 2.95 42.16 3.08
N ALA A 476 2.11 41.14 3.26
CA ALA A 476 0.79 41.10 2.64
C ALA A 476 -0.14 42.19 3.16
N LEU A 477 -0.09 42.49 4.46
CA LEU A 477 -0.83 43.60 5.05
C LEU A 477 -0.37 44.97 4.53
N THR A 478 0.95 45.15 4.39
CA THR A 478 1.53 46.41 3.86
C THR A 478 1.12 46.63 2.40
N VAL A 479 1.24 45.60 1.54
CA VAL A 479 0.84 45.67 0.13
C VAL A 479 -0.67 45.88 -0.01
N ALA A 480 -1.45 45.25 0.86
CA ALA A 480 -2.90 45.40 0.89
C ALA A 480 -3.40 46.68 1.56
N LYS A 481 -2.50 47.57 2.01
CA LYS A 481 -2.85 48.80 2.76
C LYS A 481 -3.80 48.49 3.92
N HIS A 482 -3.51 47.46 4.71
CA HIS A 482 -4.30 46.94 5.81
C HIS A 482 -5.70 46.39 5.45
N ASN A 483 -6.01 46.25 4.15
CA ASN A 483 -7.24 45.57 3.71
C ASN A 483 -7.09 44.05 3.87
N ARG A 484 -7.64 43.52 4.96
CA ARG A 484 -7.53 42.11 5.35
C ARG A 484 -8.11 41.16 4.29
N SER A 485 -9.14 41.57 3.56
CA SER A 485 -9.73 40.77 2.48
C SER A 485 -8.80 40.66 1.27
N LEU A 486 -8.09 41.73 0.95
CA LEU A 486 -7.07 41.73 -0.10
C LEU A 486 -5.82 40.97 0.32
N ALA A 487 -5.37 41.13 1.59
CA ALA A 487 -4.24 40.40 2.15
C ALA A 487 -4.48 38.87 2.13
N ALA A 488 -5.67 38.38 2.51
CA ALA A 488 -6.03 36.97 2.43
C ALA A 488 -5.94 36.44 0.99
N ARG A 489 -6.41 37.24 0.02
CA ARG A 489 -6.35 36.90 -1.40
C ARG A 489 -4.89 36.87 -1.91
N LEU A 490 -4.05 37.81 -1.51
CA LEU A 490 -2.62 37.85 -1.87
C LEU A 490 -1.83 36.67 -1.33
N LEU A 491 -2.20 36.21 -0.13
CA LEU A 491 -1.57 35.03 0.51
C LEU A 491 -2.18 33.70 0.08
N GLY A 492 -3.26 33.70 -0.70
CA GLY A 492 -3.94 32.48 -1.13
C GLY A 492 -4.65 31.71 -0.01
N VAL A 493 -5.02 32.39 1.08
CA VAL A 493 -5.68 31.78 2.26
C VAL A 493 -7.09 32.31 2.46
N SER A 494 -7.93 31.57 3.21
CA SER A 494 -9.25 32.05 3.58
C SER A 494 -9.17 33.23 4.57
N ARG A 495 -10.22 34.06 4.63
CA ARG A 495 -10.29 35.16 5.61
C ARG A 495 -10.16 34.64 7.05
N SER A 496 -10.83 33.54 7.38
CA SER A 496 -10.76 32.92 8.72
C SER A 496 -9.35 32.45 9.06
N THR A 497 -8.65 31.83 8.10
CA THR A 497 -7.25 31.41 8.26
C THR A 497 -6.32 32.60 8.46
N LEU A 498 -6.53 33.71 7.71
CA LEU A 498 -5.73 34.91 7.89
C LEU A 498 -5.93 35.50 9.30
N TYR A 499 -7.17 35.58 9.79
CA TYR A 499 -7.46 36.11 11.14
C TYR A 499 -6.81 35.25 12.21
N ALA A 500 -6.92 33.92 12.14
CA ALA A 500 -6.27 33.01 13.08
C ALA A 500 -4.73 33.19 13.11
N LYS A 501 -4.14 33.35 11.91
CA LYS A 501 -2.69 33.56 11.79
C LYS A 501 -2.24 34.94 12.28
N LEU A 502 -3.02 36.00 12.07
CA LEU A 502 -2.73 37.31 12.60
C LEU A 502 -2.80 37.35 14.13
N GLU A 503 -3.76 36.63 14.73
CA GLU A 503 -3.89 36.47 16.18
C GLU A 503 -2.71 35.69 16.75
N GLU A 504 -2.33 34.56 16.13
CA GLU A 504 -1.20 33.70 16.51
C GLU A 504 0.13 34.50 16.55
N HIS A 505 0.32 35.41 15.58
CA HIS A 505 1.53 36.24 15.48
C HIS A 505 1.44 37.62 16.12
N GLY A 506 0.32 37.95 16.80
CA GLY A 506 0.11 39.24 17.49
C GLY A 506 0.07 40.45 16.54
N LEU A 507 -0.53 40.29 15.37
CA LEU A 507 -0.62 41.31 14.30
C LEU A 507 -2.07 41.79 14.05
N LEU A 508 -2.98 41.48 14.96
CA LEU A 508 -4.40 41.89 14.88
C LEU A 508 -4.60 43.39 15.05
#